data_f5949406c551275ce7765a0c2b4a1df4
#
_entry.id   f5949406c551275ce7765a0c2b4a1df4
#
_cell.length_a   1.000
_cell.length_b   1.000
_cell.length_c   1.000
_cell.angle_alpha   90.00
_cell.angle_beta   90.00
_cell.angle_gamma   90.00
#
_symmetry.space_group_name_H-M   'P 1'
#
loop_
_entity.id
_entity.type
_entity.pdbx_description
1 polymer ?
#
loop_
_entity_poly.entity_id
_entity_poly.type
_entity_poly.pdbx_seq_one_letter_code
_entity_poly.pdbx_strand_id
1 'polypeptide(L)'
;MKVNVNPAKGMRDFLPAEKEIRDYVENVIVSTYKQTGFELIETPVIENIENLVGSDGGENLKLIFKILKRGEKLDDFLSMTENDLADLGLRYDLTVPLSRFYCNNKAKLPSVFKALQVGNVFRAERAQKGRYRSFKQCDIDIIGDKSSVAEIELITTTSKALAALNVDKFSIRINDRRILKGVILFCGFSDEEFDNVCIIVDKLDKIGMSGIEQELIAKEYKEDNVKKLIEALNEINKTGTKCLSEYGVEAEVIENIDYIINSVKELSEGKYKIKFDFTLVRGMGYYTGTIFEIEYEGLGYSIGGGGRYDKMIGKFIGEDIPAVGFSIGFERLVNQLIEENFKVPNLQKIVLLFDNENKYVDVLNKANELRAKGYTVSVYEKAKKLGKQLSQFEGYGYMGYAVYESENTEIKEFNK
;
A
#
# COMPACT_ATOMS: atom_id res chain seq x y z
N MET A 1 39.43 -7.70 4.31
CA MET A 1 38.02 -8.09 4.50
C MET A 1 37.28 -7.87 3.19
N LYS A 2 36.59 -8.86 2.62
CA LYS A 2 35.82 -8.68 1.40
C LYS A 2 34.55 -7.91 1.73
N VAL A 3 34.34 -6.72 1.16
CA VAL A 3 33.16 -5.90 1.40
C VAL A 3 31.94 -6.61 0.81
N ASN A 4 30.85 -6.70 1.57
CA ASN A 4 29.58 -7.21 1.07
C ASN A 4 28.89 -6.11 0.26
N VAL A 5 28.66 -6.36 -1.04
CA VAL A 5 28.03 -5.42 -1.96
C VAL A 5 26.52 -5.65 -2.11
N ASN A 6 25.96 -6.66 -1.44
CA ASN A 6 24.52 -6.91 -1.49
C ASN A 6 23.77 -5.95 -0.54
N PRO A 7 22.56 -5.51 -0.88
CA PRO A 7 21.70 -4.78 0.03
C PRO A 7 21.37 -5.61 1.27
N ALA A 8 20.91 -4.95 2.33
CA ALA A 8 20.47 -5.63 3.53
C ALA A 8 19.32 -6.60 3.22
N LYS A 9 19.26 -7.72 3.96
CA LYS A 9 18.27 -8.78 3.73
C LYS A 9 16.84 -8.22 3.74
N GLY A 10 16.11 -8.48 2.67
CA GLY A 10 14.73 -8.01 2.49
C GLY A 10 14.61 -6.57 1.97
N MET A 11 15.74 -5.93 1.62
CA MET A 11 15.77 -4.64 0.91
C MET A 11 16.26 -4.84 -0.52
N ARG A 12 16.00 -3.87 -1.41
CA ARG A 12 16.32 -3.94 -2.83
C ARG A 12 16.93 -2.64 -3.34
N ASP A 13 17.81 -2.78 -4.30
CA ASP A 13 18.17 -1.71 -5.23
C ASP A 13 17.23 -1.74 -6.44
N PHE A 14 16.95 -0.59 -7.02
CA PHE A 14 16.12 -0.46 -8.21
C PHE A 14 16.97 0.05 -9.38
N LEU A 15 17.03 -0.73 -10.43
CA LEU A 15 17.72 -0.31 -11.66
C LEU A 15 16.94 0.79 -12.37
N PRO A 16 17.60 1.61 -13.22
CA PRO A 16 16.98 2.77 -13.86
C PRO A 16 15.66 2.48 -14.59
N ALA A 17 15.57 1.37 -15.33
CA ALA A 17 14.35 1.01 -16.04
C ALA A 17 13.16 0.71 -15.10
N GLU A 18 13.41 -0.03 -14.01
CA GLU A 18 12.40 -0.29 -12.99
C GLU A 18 12.03 1.01 -12.24
N LYS A 19 13.05 1.82 -11.92
CA LYS A 19 12.84 3.10 -11.24
C LYS A 19 11.96 4.06 -12.04
N GLU A 20 12.10 4.07 -13.35
CA GLU A 20 11.29 4.89 -14.24
C GLU A 20 9.81 4.52 -14.23
N ILE A 21 9.50 3.21 -14.23
CA ILE A 21 8.13 2.72 -14.05
C ILE A 21 7.59 3.14 -12.67
N ARG A 22 8.40 2.97 -11.62
CA ARG A 22 8.03 3.36 -10.25
C ARG A 22 7.69 4.84 -10.13
N ASP A 23 8.50 5.71 -10.75
CA ASP A 23 8.29 7.16 -10.72
C ASP A 23 7.02 7.55 -11.48
N TYR A 24 6.77 6.92 -12.62
CA TYR A 24 5.54 7.13 -13.37
C TYR A 24 4.30 6.72 -12.57
N VAL A 25 4.31 5.52 -11.99
CA VAL A 25 3.19 5.01 -11.17
C VAL A 25 2.94 5.92 -9.96
N GLU A 26 3.98 6.32 -9.25
CA GLU A 26 3.87 7.26 -8.13
C GLU A 26 3.26 8.60 -8.56
N ASN A 27 3.74 9.17 -9.66
CA ASN A 27 3.24 10.45 -10.19
C ASN A 27 1.77 10.36 -10.59
N VAL A 28 1.32 9.25 -11.21
CA VAL A 28 -0.09 9.05 -11.56
C VAL A 28 -0.95 8.96 -10.29
N ILE A 29 -0.54 8.18 -9.29
CA ILE A 29 -1.27 8.06 -8.02
C ILE A 29 -1.36 9.42 -7.33
N VAL A 30 -0.24 10.11 -7.15
CA VAL A 30 -0.18 11.41 -6.46
C VAL A 30 -1.01 12.46 -7.19
N SER A 31 -0.91 12.55 -8.51
CA SER A 31 -1.69 13.53 -9.28
C SER A 31 -3.18 13.26 -9.21
N THR A 32 -3.61 11.99 -9.30
CA THR A 32 -5.02 11.60 -9.16
C THR A 32 -5.57 11.95 -7.78
N TYR A 33 -4.83 11.66 -6.73
CA TYR A 33 -5.23 11.96 -5.37
C TYR A 33 -5.32 13.48 -5.11
N LYS A 34 -4.35 14.25 -5.61
CA LYS A 34 -4.41 15.73 -5.53
C LYS A 34 -5.61 16.32 -6.28
N GLN A 35 -5.97 15.76 -7.44
CA GLN A 35 -7.16 16.21 -8.20
C GLN A 35 -8.47 15.98 -7.45
N THR A 36 -8.51 15.03 -6.51
CA THR A 36 -9.67 14.77 -5.65
C THR A 36 -9.59 15.49 -4.29
N GLY A 37 -8.66 16.43 -4.15
CA GLY A 37 -8.58 17.33 -3.00
C GLY A 37 -7.75 16.80 -1.82
N PHE A 38 -6.98 15.72 -1.99
CA PHE A 38 -6.05 15.27 -0.96
C PHE A 38 -4.77 16.10 -0.97
N GLU A 39 -4.34 16.52 0.21
CA GLU A 39 -3.17 17.39 0.42
C GLU A 39 -1.94 16.56 0.80
N LEU A 40 -0.88 16.69 -0.01
CA LEU A 40 0.37 15.96 0.21
C LEU A 40 1.11 16.53 1.41
N ILE A 41 1.36 15.66 2.39
CA ILE A 41 2.21 15.94 3.54
C ILE A 41 3.40 14.98 3.59
N GLU A 42 4.39 15.33 4.38
CA GLU A 42 5.55 14.49 4.65
C GLU A 42 5.79 14.42 6.16
N THR A 43 6.02 13.22 6.66
CA THR A 43 6.36 12.93 8.05
C THR A 43 7.75 12.28 8.14
N PRO A 44 8.49 12.46 9.24
CA PRO A 44 9.78 11.81 9.42
C PRO A 44 9.71 10.29 9.30
N VAL A 45 10.78 9.69 8.78
CA VAL A 45 10.93 8.23 8.69
C VAL A 45 11.21 7.61 10.07
N ILE A 46 11.86 8.38 10.94
CA ILE A 46 12.19 8.01 12.32
C ILE A 46 11.11 8.60 13.22
N GLU A 47 10.55 7.78 14.11
CA GLU A 47 9.52 8.15 15.05
C GLU A 47 9.94 7.75 16.48
N ASN A 48 9.41 8.42 17.49
CA ASN A 48 9.58 8.02 18.88
C ASN A 48 9.03 6.61 19.09
N ILE A 49 9.79 5.76 19.78
CA ILE A 49 9.43 4.36 19.97
C ILE A 49 8.08 4.19 20.67
N GLU A 50 7.75 5.07 21.61
CA GLU A 50 6.49 5.06 22.34
C GLU A 50 5.27 5.25 21.43
N ASN A 51 5.38 6.09 20.37
CA ASN A 51 4.32 6.27 19.38
C ASN A 51 4.09 5.00 18.56
N LEU A 52 5.18 4.32 18.19
CA LEU A 52 5.12 3.08 17.41
C LEU A 52 4.56 1.91 18.23
N VAL A 53 4.96 1.81 19.50
CA VAL A 53 4.53 0.73 20.41
C VAL A 53 3.12 0.96 20.94
N GLY A 54 2.75 2.22 21.27
CA GLY A 54 1.45 2.56 21.83
C GLY A 54 0.29 2.51 20.86
N SER A 55 0.56 2.48 19.56
CA SER A 55 -0.49 2.52 18.53
C SER A 55 -1.21 1.19 18.33
N ASP A 56 -0.54 0.06 18.61
CA ASP A 56 -1.08 -1.27 18.35
C ASP A 56 -0.59 -2.27 19.39
N GLY A 57 -1.52 -2.96 20.07
CA GLY A 57 -1.18 -4.04 20.99
C GLY A 57 -0.96 -5.34 20.21
N GLY A 58 0.19 -5.99 20.34
CA GLY A 58 0.36 -7.36 19.89
C GLY A 58 1.45 -7.59 18.84
N GLU A 59 1.14 -8.30 17.73
CA GLU A 59 2.13 -8.83 16.79
C GLU A 59 2.94 -7.76 16.06
N ASN A 60 2.38 -6.56 15.84
CA ASN A 60 3.05 -5.48 15.12
C ASN A 60 4.29 -4.93 15.86
N LEU A 61 4.36 -5.08 17.17
CA LEU A 61 5.53 -4.70 17.96
C LEU A 61 6.81 -5.43 17.51
N LYS A 62 6.66 -6.68 17.04
CA LYS A 62 7.78 -7.48 16.51
C LYS A 62 8.25 -7.01 15.13
N LEU A 63 7.46 -6.17 14.46
CA LEU A 63 7.79 -5.67 13.12
C LEU A 63 8.63 -4.40 13.13
N ILE A 64 8.76 -3.73 14.28
CA ILE A 64 9.42 -2.43 14.39
C ILE A 64 10.95 -2.61 14.32
N PHE A 65 11.58 -1.88 13.39
CA PHE A 65 13.02 -1.69 13.44
C PHE A 65 13.36 -0.65 14.51
N LYS A 66 13.89 -1.10 15.64
CA LYS A 66 14.30 -0.24 16.74
C LYS A 66 15.66 0.39 16.45
N ILE A 67 15.85 1.67 16.83
CA ILE A 67 17.10 2.40 16.71
C ILE A 67 17.69 2.52 18.11
N LEU A 68 18.93 2.04 18.27
CA LEU A 68 19.63 2.09 19.55
C LEU A 68 19.87 3.53 20.01
N LYS A 69 19.75 3.77 21.30
CA LYS A 69 20.17 5.00 21.96
C LYS A 69 21.65 5.30 21.68
N ARG A 70 22.06 6.55 21.77
CA ARG A 70 23.44 6.99 21.52
C ARG A 70 24.00 7.79 22.68
N GLY A 71 25.34 7.80 22.81
CA GLY A 71 26.08 8.57 23.79
C GLY A 71 25.74 8.17 25.23
N GLU A 72 25.69 9.14 26.13
CA GLU A 72 25.43 8.97 27.57
C GLU A 72 24.17 8.16 27.89
N LYS A 73 23.21 8.10 26.99
CA LYS A 73 22.02 7.26 27.12
C LYS A 73 22.30 5.74 27.08
N LEU A 74 23.52 5.33 26.74
CA LEU A 74 23.95 3.93 26.70
C LEU A 74 24.99 3.61 27.82
N ASP A 75 25.34 4.56 28.66
CA ASP A 75 26.38 4.37 29.67
C ASP A 75 26.02 3.26 30.68
N ASP A 76 24.72 3.08 30.96
CA ASP A 76 24.18 2.03 31.83
C ASP A 76 23.72 0.77 31.09
N PHE A 77 24.29 0.48 29.91
CA PHE A 77 23.88 -0.62 29.01
C PHE A 77 23.70 -1.98 29.73
N LEU A 78 24.53 -2.30 30.72
CA LEU A 78 24.46 -3.58 31.46
C LEU A 78 23.24 -3.70 32.37
N SER A 79 22.60 -2.57 32.73
CA SER A 79 21.38 -2.51 33.54
C SER A 79 20.10 -2.39 32.73
N MET A 80 20.20 -2.20 31.40
CA MET A 80 19.06 -1.98 30.49
C MET A 80 18.39 -3.28 30.08
N THR A 81 17.05 -3.26 30.02
CA THR A 81 16.27 -4.30 29.34
C THR A 81 16.24 -4.05 27.83
N GLU A 82 15.81 -5.04 27.04
CA GLU A 82 15.66 -4.88 25.58
C GLU A 82 14.80 -3.65 25.19
N ASN A 83 13.80 -3.32 26.01
CA ASN A 83 12.92 -2.17 25.78
C ASN A 83 13.60 -0.83 26.08
N ASP A 84 14.62 -0.82 26.95
CA ASP A 84 15.34 0.40 27.34
C ASP A 84 16.45 0.76 26.36
N LEU A 85 16.86 -0.15 25.48
CA LEU A 85 17.95 0.06 24.52
C LEU A 85 17.62 0.99 23.37
N ALA A 86 16.34 1.25 23.09
CA ALA A 86 15.89 2.06 21.98
C ALA A 86 14.89 3.14 22.43
N ASP A 87 15.06 4.36 21.96
CA ASP A 87 14.11 5.47 22.14
C ASP A 87 13.46 5.91 20.82
N LEU A 88 13.94 5.40 19.69
CA LEU A 88 13.46 5.68 18.37
C LEU A 88 13.24 4.38 17.59
N GLY A 89 12.47 4.46 16.51
CA GLY A 89 12.25 3.38 15.55
C GLY A 89 11.97 3.88 14.15
N LEU A 90 12.07 2.98 13.17
CA LEU A 90 11.59 3.27 11.82
C LEU A 90 10.09 3.05 11.74
N ARG A 91 9.37 3.98 11.10
CA ARG A 91 7.92 3.88 10.90
C ARG A 91 7.58 2.61 10.11
N TYR A 92 6.61 1.83 10.60
CA TYR A 92 6.15 0.60 9.96
C TYR A 92 4.89 0.78 9.11
N ASP A 93 4.25 1.94 9.23
CA ASP A 93 3.15 2.44 8.40
C ASP A 93 3.24 3.98 8.28
N LEU A 94 2.29 4.59 7.57
CA LEU A 94 2.17 6.05 7.47
C LEU A 94 1.08 6.60 8.40
N THR A 95 0.22 5.75 8.96
CA THR A 95 -0.95 6.13 9.77
C THR A 95 -0.54 6.63 11.16
N VAL A 96 0.42 5.97 11.81
CA VAL A 96 0.94 6.40 13.13
C VAL A 96 1.61 7.77 13.05
N PRO A 97 2.56 8.02 12.13
CA PRO A 97 3.12 9.35 11.92
C PRO A 97 2.08 10.41 11.55
N LEU A 98 1.06 10.05 10.76
CA LEU A 98 -0.05 10.95 10.42
C LEU A 98 -0.84 11.35 11.67
N SER A 99 -1.17 10.39 12.52
CA SER A 99 -1.92 10.64 13.75
C SER A 99 -1.17 11.63 14.66
N ARG A 100 0.14 11.42 14.86
CA ARG A 100 0.99 12.38 15.59
C ARG A 100 1.07 13.75 14.88
N PHE A 101 1.23 13.76 13.56
CA PHE A 101 1.27 15.00 12.76
C PHE A 101 -0.04 15.78 12.92
N TYR A 102 -1.18 15.12 12.80
CA TYR A 102 -2.48 15.73 12.95
C TYR A 102 -2.63 16.35 14.35
N CYS A 103 -2.33 15.60 15.40
CA CYS A 103 -2.43 16.09 16.78
C CYS A 103 -1.56 17.33 17.02
N ASN A 104 -0.35 17.36 16.49
CA ASN A 104 0.58 18.49 16.63
C ASN A 104 0.17 19.73 15.82
N ASN A 105 -0.65 19.56 14.77
CA ASN A 105 -0.99 20.62 13.82
C ASN A 105 -2.51 20.89 13.74
N LYS A 106 -3.36 20.23 14.53
CA LYS A 106 -4.83 20.28 14.46
C LYS A 106 -5.38 21.72 14.32
N ALA A 107 -4.81 22.68 15.03
CA ALA A 107 -5.25 24.08 14.99
C ALA A 107 -4.97 24.80 13.65
N LYS A 108 -4.12 24.23 12.78
CA LYS A 108 -3.75 24.78 11.47
C LYS A 108 -4.40 24.03 10.30
N LEU A 109 -5.06 22.91 10.58
CA LEU A 109 -5.68 22.05 9.60
C LEU A 109 -7.19 22.29 9.53
N PRO A 110 -7.84 22.02 8.40
CA PRO A 110 -9.30 22.10 8.30
C PRO A 110 -9.96 21.06 9.22
N SER A 111 -11.22 21.29 9.58
CA SER A 111 -11.99 20.39 10.45
C SER A 111 -12.14 18.98 9.85
N VAL A 112 -12.29 18.88 8.53
CA VAL A 112 -12.15 17.64 7.77
C VAL A 112 -10.87 17.77 6.96
N PHE A 113 -9.86 16.98 7.32
CA PHE A 113 -8.55 17.01 6.68
C PHE A 113 -8.35 15.78 5.80
N LYS A 114 -8.07 16.01 4.53
CA LYS A 114 -7.80 14.97 3.52
C LYS A 114 -6.29 14.88 3.29
N ALA A 115 -5.64 13.95 3.94
CA ALA A 115 -4.20 13.76 3.87
C ALA A 115 -3.81 12.81 2.74
N LEU A 116 -2.72 13.12 2.05
CA LEU A 116 -2.01 12.22 1.14
C LEU A 116 -0.59 12.06 1.64
N GLN A 117 -0.11 10.84 1.74
CA GLN A 117 1.28 10.53 2.04
C GLN A 117 1.85 9.51 1.07
N VAL A 118 3.09 9.72 0.66
CA VAL A 118 3.87 8.75 -0.10
C VAL A 118 5.22 8.60 0.57
N GLY A 119 5.58 7.38 0.95
CA GLY A 119 6.83 7.19 1.65
C GLY A 119 7.19 5.73 1.92
N ASN A 120 8.47 5.51 2.21
CA ASN A 120 8.94 4.20 2.63
C ASN A 120 8.54 3.91 4.07
N VAL A 121 8.13 2.67 4.29
CA VAL A 121 7.86 2.08 5.58
C VAL A 121 8.71 0.83 5.77
N PHE A 122 8.90 0.40 7.01
CA PHE A 122 9.89 -0.61 7.35
C PHE A 122 9.28 -1.66 8.29
N ARG A 123 9.38 -2.93 7.89
CA ARG A 123 8.86 -4.05 8.69
C ARG A 123 9.88 -5.15 8.80
N ALA A 124 10.21 -5.56 10.03
CA ALA A 124 11.20 -6.60 10.31
C ALA A 124 10.71 -8.03 10.03
N GLU A 125 9.62 -8.19 9.28
CA GLU A 125 9.06 -9.49 8.95
C GLU A 125 9.98 -10.32 8.02
N ARG A 126 9.62 -11.61 7.85
CA ARG A 126 10.34 -12.49 6.93
C ARG A 126 10.10 -12.05 5.49
N ALA A 127 11.18 -11.68 4.80
CA ALA A 127 11.11 -11.29 3.39
C ALA A 127 10.69 -12.48 2.51
N GLN A 128 9.74 -12.24 1.58
CA GLN A 128 9.25 -13.18 0.58
C GLN A 128 8.80 -12.42 -0.68
N LYS A 129 8.45 -13.12 -1.77
CA LYS A 129 7.98 -12.47 -3.01
C LYS A 129 6.82 -11.51 -2.71
N GLY A 130 6.95 -10.24 -3.10
CA GLY A 130 5.96 -9.19 -2.86
C GLY A 130 5.89 -8.65 -1.42
N ARG A 131 6.77 -9.11 -0.50
CA ARG A 131 6.92 -8.59 0.86
C ARG A 131 8.37 -8.27 1.14
N TYR A 132 8.67 -7.00 1.25
CA TYR A 132 9.99 -6.46 1.53
C TYR A 132 10.03 -5.85 2.93
N ARG A 133 11.23 -5.71 3.49
CA ARG A 133 11.45 -5.06 4.78
C ARG A 133 11.47 -3.54 4.68
N SER A 134 11.74 -3.00 3.50
CA SER A 134 11.56 -1.61 3.15
C SER A 134 10.72 -1.55 1.88
N PHE A 135 9.60 -0.86 1.92
CA PHE A 135 8.67 -0.75 0.81
C PHE A 135 7.90 0.57 0.87
N LYS A 136 7.37 0.99 -0.27
CA LYS A 136 6.63 2.24 -0.38
C LYS A 136 5.13 2.02 -0.15
N GLN A 137 4.49 2.93 0.58
CA GLN A 137 3.04 3.07 0.66
C GLN A 137 2.62 4.39 0.01
N CYS A 138 1.42 4.39 -0.57
CA CYS A 138 0.73 5.56 -1.08
C CYS A 138 -0.63 5.60 -0.40
N ASP A 139 -0.73 6.41 0.64
CA ASP A 139 -1.86 6.44 1.55
C ASP A 139 -2.66 7.72 1.39
N ILE A 140 -3.98 7.58 1.41
CA ILE A 140 -4.92 8.70 1.56
C ILE A 140 -5.78 8.45 2.80
N ASP A 141 -5.98 9.50 3.57
CA ASP A 141 -6.73 9.47 4.82
C ASP A 141 -7.68 10.68 4.90
N ILE A 142 -8.86 10.46 5.45
CA ILE A 142 -9.82 11.50 5.78
C ILE A 142 -9.99 11.50 7.30
N ILE A 143 -9.65 12.63 7.94
CA ILE A 143 -9.71 12.81 9.38
C ILE A 143 -10.76 13.87 9.70
N GLY A 144 -11.63 13.60 10.68
CA GLY A 144 -12.68 14.53 11.14
C GLY A 144 -14.06 14.30 10.53
N ASP A 145 -14.21 13.35 9.60
CA ASP A 145 -15.51 12.96 9.02
C ASP A 145 -15.96 11.59 9.54
N LYS A 146 -17.11 11.59 10.23
CA LYS A 146 -17.75 10.37 10.76
C LYS A 146 -18.70 9.69 9.77
N SER A 147 -19.05 10.37 8.67
CA SER A 147 -19.99 9.84 7.68
C SER A 147 -19.34 8.80 6.77
N SER A 148 -20.15 7.89 6.22
CA SER A 148 -19.73 6.90 5.22
C SER A 148 -19.32 7.50 3.86
N VAL A 149 -19.54 8.80 3.67
CA VAL A 149 -19.05 9.51 2.48
C VAL A 149 -17.52 9.44 2.40
N ALA A 150 -16.84 9.46 3.55
CA ALA A 150 -15.38 9.34 3.60
C ALA A 150 -14.89 7.99 3.03
N GLU A 151 -15.53 6.86 3.38
CA GLU A 151 -15.21 5.55 2.81
C GLU A 151 -15.47 5.51 1.31
N ILE A 152 -16.61 6.03 0.86
CA ILE A 152 -16.98 6.07 -0.56
C ILE A 152 -15.95 6.87 -1.35
N GLU A 153 -15.54 8.03 -0.83
CA GLU A 153 -14.56 8.88 -1.46
C GLU A 153 -13.17 8.21 -1.56
N LEU A 154 -12.70 7.58 -0.49
CA LEU A 154 -11.42 6.86 -0.49
C LEU A 154 -11.42 5.71 -1.50
N ILE A 155 -12.47 4.89 -1.51
CA ILE A 155 -12.59 3.74 -2.42
C ILE A 155 -12.63 4.23 -3.88
N THR A 156 -13.46 5.21 -4.19
CA THR A 156 -13.60 5.71 -5.56
C THR A 156 -12.35 6.45 -6.03
N THR A 157 -11.69 7.21 -5.18
CA THR A 157 -10.44 7.91 -5.50
C THR A 157 -9.29 6.94 -5.75
N THR A 158 -9.15 5.91 -4.90
CA THR A 158 -8.14 4.86 -5.10
C THR A 158 -8.39 4.08 -6.39
N SER A 159 -9.66 3.75 -6.67
CA SER A 159 -10.06 3.08 -7.92
C SER A 159 -9.77 3.94 -9.16
N LYS A 160 -9.94 5.26 -9.10
CA LYS A 160 -9.54 6.19 -10.17
C LYS A 160 -8.04 6.18 -10.42
N ALA A 161 -7.22 6.12 -9.38
CA ALA A 161 -5.76 6.03 -9.53
C ALA A 161 -5.35 4.72 -10.22
N LEU A 162 -5.97 3.59 -9.88
CA LEU A 162 -5.74 2.32 -10.57
C LEU A 162 -6.19 2.36 -12.03
N ALA A 163 -7.36 2.91 -12.32
CA ALA A 163 -7.85 3.07 -13.68
C ALA A 163 -6.94 3.96 -14.54
N ALA A 164 -6.38 5.03 -13.96
CA ALA A 164 -5.41 5.90 -14.64
C ALA A 164 -4.09 5.18 -14.99
N LEU A 165 -3.80 4.05 -14.34
CA LEU A 165 -2.69 3.16 -14.66
C LEU A 165 -3.09 2.00 -15.59
N ASN A 166 -4.32 2.02 -16.13
CA ASN A 166 -4.95 0.94 -16.90
C ASN A 166 -5.03 -0.39 -16.13
N VAL A 167 -5.15 -0.32 -14.82
CA VAL A 167 -5.41 -1.48 -13.96
C VAL A 167 -6.92 -1.64 -13.83
N ASP A 168 -7.47 -2.65 -14.49
CA ASP A 168 -8.93 -2.90 -14.60
C ASP A 168 -9.37 -4.26 -14.00
N LYS A 169 -8.41 -5.15 -13.71
CA LYS A 169 -8.67 -6.50 -13.20
C LYS A 169 -8.67 -6.55 -11.67
N PHE A 170 -9.52 -5.75 -11.04
CA PHE A 170 -9.61 -5.76 -9.58
C PHE A 170 -11.05 -5.70 -9.09
N SER A 171 -11.23 -6.10 -7.86
CA SER A 171 -12.47 -5.91 -7.11
C SER A 171 -12.17 -5.37 -5.70
N ILE A 172 -13.15 -4.65 -5.14
CA ILE A 172 -13.09 -4.21 -3.75
C ILE A 172 -13.84 -5.21 -2.88
N ARG A 173 -13.16 -5.76 -1.89
CA ARG A 173 -13.78 -6.52 -0.80
C ARG A 173 -14.02 -5.55 0.36
N ILE A 174 -15.18 -5.59 0.98
CA ILE A 174 -15.54 -4.70 2.09
C ILE A 174 -16.21 -5.49 3.20
N ASN A 175 -15.91 -5.14 4.45
CA ASN A 175 -16.53 -5.65 5.67
C ASN A 175 -16.59 -4.54 6.73
N ASP A 176 -17.07 -4.86 7.90
CA ASP A 176 -17.03 -3.98 9.08
C ASP A 176 -16.68 -4.81 10.33
N ARG A 177 -15.76 -4.30 11.16
CA ARG A 177 -15.36 -4.97 12.39
C ARG A 177 -16.50 -5.15 13.39
N ARG A 178 -17.49 -4.25 13.35
CA ARG A 178 -18.69 -4.37 14.18
C ARG A 178 -19.56 -5.54 13.74
N ILE A 179 -19.63 -5.83 12.43
CA ILE A 179 -20.31 -7.04 11.89
C ILE A 179 -19.57 -8.30 12.36
N LEU A 180 -18.24 -8.35 12.20
CA LEU A 180 -17.45 -9.47 12.69
C LEU A 180 -17.69 -9.72 14.18
N LYS A 181 -17.65 -8.64 14.98
CA LYS A 181 -17.85 -8.72 16.42
C LYS A 181 -19.26 -9.20 16.78
N GLY A 182 -20.30 -8.63 16.16
CA GLY A 182 -21.68 -9.04 16.38
C GLY A 182 -21.91 -10.52 16.15
N VAL A 183 -21.49 -11.03 15.00
CA VAL A 183 -21.65 -12.45 14.64
C VAL A 183 -20.85 -13.37 15.55
N ILE A 184 -19.58 -13.07 15.83
CA ILE A 184 -18.72 -13.92 16.67
C ILE A 184 -19.25 -14.00 18.09
N LEU A 185 -19.65 -12.86 18.68
CA LEU A 185 -20.24 -12.84 20.02
C LEU A 185 -21.61 -13.56 20.05
N PHE A 186 -22.45 -13.38 19.02
CA PHE A 186 -23.72 -14.10 18.88
C PHE A 186 -23.53 -15.63 18.88
N CYS A 187 -22.45 -16.11 18.26
CA CYS A 187 -22.09 -17.53 18.26
C CYS A 187 -21.60 -18.02 19.61
N GLY A 188 -21.41 -17.15 20.62
CA GLY A 188 -21.09 -17.49 22.01
C GLY A 188 -19.60 -17.39 22.34
N PHE A 189 -18.77 -16.82 21.48
CA PHE A 189 -17.38 -16.48 21.80
C PHE A 189 -17.31 -15.22 22.66
N SER A 190 -16.28 -15.11 23.51
CA SER A 190 -16.06 -13.93 24.35
C SER A 190 -15.34 -12.80 23.61
N ASP A 191 -15.32 -11.61 24.21
CA ASP A 191 -14.55 -10.47 23.69
C ASP A 191 -13.04 -10.76 23.63
N GLU A 192 -12.51 -11.52 24.60
CA GLU A 192 -11.09 -11.90 24.63
C GLU A 192 -10.73 -12.91 23.52
N GLU A 193 -11.69 -13.69 23.07
CA GLU A 193 -11.51 -14.69 22.01
C GLU A 193 -11.64 -14.06 20.62
N PHE A 194 -12.28 -12.91 20.49
CA PHE A 194 -12.66 -12.27 19.23
C PHE A 194 -11.51 -12.16 18.22
N ASP A 195 -10.40 -11.57 18.61
CA ASP A 195 -9.27 -11.35 17.69
C ASP A 195 -8.65 -12.69 17.22
N ASN A 196 -8.55 -13.68 18.11
CA ASN A 196 -8.05 -15.00 17.76
C ASN A 196 -8.98 -15.74 16.79
N VAL A 197 -10.29 -15.65 16.99
CA VAL A 197 -11.30 -16.22 16.08
C VAL A 197 -11.23 -15.53 14.73
N CYS A 198 -11.12 -14.20 14.69
CA CYS A 198 -10.92 -13.44 13.45
C CYS A 198 -9.70 -13.90 12.65
N ILE A 199 -8.56 -14.13 13.30
CA ILE A 199 -7.33 -14.63 12.67
C ILE A 199 -7.55 -16.01 12.02
N ILE A 200 -8.39 -16.85 12.60
CA ILE A 200 -8.72 -18.16 12.04
C ILE A 200 -9.67 -17.99 10.85
N VAL A 201 -10.72 -17.17 11.00
CA VAL A 201 -11.70 -16.89 9.92
C VAL A 201 -11.03 -16.29 8.68
N ASP A 202 -10.00 -15.44 8.84
CA ASP A 202 -9.19 -14.87 7.74
C ASP A 202 -8.51 -15.94 6.87
N LYS A 203 -8.41 -17.16 7.34
CA LYS A 203 -7.83 -18.27 6.57
C LYS A 203 -8.84 -19.01 5.71
N LEU A 204 -10.12 -18.61 5.71
CA LEU A 204 -11.18 -19.38 5.04
C LEU A 204 -10.86 -19.67 3.57
N ASP A 205 -10.34 -18.69 2.83
CA ASP A 205 -9.96 -18.85 1.42
C ASP A 205 -8.84 -19.87 1.21
N LYS A 206 -8.06 -20.19 2.25
CA LYS A 206 -6.90 -21.09 2.20
C LYS A 206 -7.23 -22.51 2.66
N ILE A 207 -8.00 -22.63 3.74
CA ILE A 207 -8.23 -23.92 4.42
C ILE A 207 -9.68 -24.40 4.33
N GLY A 208 -10.60 -23.58 3.82
CA GLY A 208 -12.02 -23.88 3.70
C GLY A 208 -12.75 -23.96 5.05
N MET A 209 -14.08 -24.15 5.01
CA MET A 209 -14.92 -24.25 6.20
C MET A 209 -14.49 -25.38 7.16
N SER A 210 -14.19 -26.57 6.61
CA SER A 210 -13.71 -27.70 7.40
C SER A 210 -12.37 -27.42 8.09
N GLY A 211 -11.47 -26.66 7.46
CA GLY A 211 -10.20 -26.25 8.06
C GLY A 211 -10.39 -25.25 9.19
N ILE A 212 -11.33 -24.29 9.04
CA ILE A 212 -11.71 -23.35 10.11
C ILE A 212 -12.25 -24.11 11.32
N GLU A 213 -13.21 -25.01 11.09
CA GLU A 213 -13.80 -25.86 12.15
C GLU A 213 -12.71 -26.62 12.92
N GLN A 214 -11.84 -27.32 12.20
CA GLN A 214 -10.75 -28.11 12.79
C GLN A 214 -9.77 -27.23 13.59
N GLU A 215 -9.39 -26.05 13.08
CA GLU A 215 -8.46 -25.16 13.76
C GLU A 215 -9.08 -24.55 15.04
N LEU A 216 -10.37 -24.21 15.02
CA LEU A 216 -11.09 -23.74 16.20
C LEU A 216 -11.20 -24.84 17.28
N ILE A 217 -11.54 -26.07 16.89
CA ILE A 217 -11.62 -27.22 17.80
C ILE A 217 -10.22 -27.53 18.38
N ALA A 218 -9.18 -27.50 17.56
CA ALA A 218 -7.81 -27.72 18.00
C ALA A 218 -7.30 -26.66 19.00
N LYS A 219 -7.92 -25.49 19.03
CA LYS A 219 -7.67 -24.43 20.02
C LYS A 219 -8.60 -24.51 21.24
N GLU A 220 -9.29 -25.62 21.41
CA GLU A 220 -10.15 -25.93 22.55
C GLU A 220 -11.35 -24.97 22.74
N TYR A 221 -11.81 -24.32 21.65
CA TYR A 221 -13.07 -23.57 21.69
C TYR A 221 -14.27 -24.52 21.82
N LYS A 222 -15.35 -24.05 22.47
CA LYS A 222 -16.56 -24.85 22.68
C LYS A 222 -17.17 -25.30 21.34
N GLU A 223 -17.38 -26.61 21.18
CA GLU A 223 -17.88 -27.18 19.93
C GLU A 223 -19.21 -26.56 19.45
N ASP A 224 -20.14 -26.25 20.42
CA ASP A 224 -21.40 -25.58 20.09
C ASP A 224 -21.20 -24.19 19.50
N ASN A 225 -20.22 -23.42 20.00
CA ASN A 225 -19.89 -22.10 19.46
C ASN A 225 -19.29 -22.21 18.06
N VAL A 226 -18.38 -23.17 17.87
CA VAL A 226 -17.76 -23.45 16.56
C VAL A 226 -18.82 -23.82 15.54
N LYS A 227 -19.77 -24.72 15.89
CA LYS A 227 -20.86 -25.14 15.02
C LYS A 227 -21.74 -23.99 14.58
N LYS A 228 -22.15 -23.13 15.54
CA LYS A 228 -22.93 -21.92 15.25
C LYS A 228 -22.18 -20.97 14.32
N LEU A 229 -20.87 -20.79 14.51
CA LEU A 229 -20.06 -19.93 13.65
C LEU A 229 -19.96 -20.49 12.22
N ILE A 230 -19.77 -21.80 12.06
CA ILE A 230 -19.74 -22.42 10.74
C ILE A 230 -21.10 -22.30 10.03
N GLU A 231 -22.21 -22.48 10.75
CA GLU A 231 -23.57 -22.26 10.22
C GLU A 231 -23.77 -20.80 9.80
N ALA A 232 -23.37 -19.83 10.62
CA ALA A 232 -23.44 -18.40 10.32
C ALA A 232 -22.58 -18.05 9.10
N LEU A 233 -21.34 -18.53 9.02
CA LEU A 233 -20.46 -18.31 7.87
C LEU A 233 -21.07 -18.84 6.55
N ASN A 234 -21.67 -20.03 6.59
CA ASN A 234 -22.34 -20.62 5.44
C ASN A 234 -23.56 -19.81 4.99
N GLU A 235 -24.36 -19.31 5.95
CA GLU A 235 -25.54 -18.51 5.62
C GLU A 235 -25.16 -17.11 5.10
N ILE A 236 -24.19 -16.45 5.74
CA ILE A 236 -23.70 -15.14 5.29
C ILE A 236 -23.08 -15.24 3.88
N ASN A 237 -22.36 -16.32 3.58
CA ASN A 237 -21.82 -16.53 2.21
C ASN A 237 -22.91 -16.65 1.14
N LYS A 238 -24.10 -17.14 1.50
CA LYS A 238 -25.23 -17.29 0.55
C LYS A 238 -26.04 -16.01 0.40
N THR A 239 -26.29 -15.30 1.51
CA THR A 239 -27.27 -14.22 1.58
C THR A 239 -26.65 -12.84 1.69
N GLY A 240 -25.34 -12.75 1.96
CA GLY A 240 -24.62 -11.50 2.18
C GLY A 240 -25.09 -10.78 3.44
N THR A 241 -25.33 -9.48 3.34
CA THR A 241 -25.75 -8.64 4.48
C THR A 241 -27.16 -8.93 4.98
N LYS A 242 -28.01 -9.63 4.21
CA LYS A 242 -29.44 -9.80 4.49
C LYS A 242 -29.76 -10.58 5.77
N CYS A 243 -28.92 -11.53 6.16
CA CYS A 243 -29.14 -12.34 7.37
C CYS A 243 -28.47 -11.76 8.62
N LEU A 244 -27.68 -10.69 8.51
CA LEU A 244 -26.84 -10.20 9.62
C LEU A 244 -27.63 -9.76 10.85
N SER A 245 -28.85 -9.26 10.68
CA SER A 245 -29.74 -8.92 11.81
C SER A 245 -30.09 -10.13 12.67
N GLU A 246 -30.15 -11.33 12.09
CA GLU A 246 -30.41 -12.59 12.79
C GLU A 246 -29.23 -13.02 13.68
N TYR A 247 -28.02 -12.49 13.40
CA TYR A 247 -26.79 -12.74 14.13
C TYR A 247 -26.38 -11.58 15.06
N GLY A 248 -27.34 -10.75 15.48
CA GLY A 248 -27.10 -9.71 16.48
C GLY A 248 -26.33 -8.49 15.99
N VAL A 249 -26.22 -8.31 14.68
CA VAL A 249 -25.62 -7.10 14.09
C VAL A 249 -26.64 -5.97 14.09
N GLU A 250 -26.23 -4.79 14.57
CA GLU A 250 -27.10 -3.61 14.63
C GLU A 250 -27.52 -3.16 13.23
N ALA A 251 -28.78 -2.76 13.07
CA ALA A 251 -29.37 -2.35 11.81
C ALA A 251 -28.59 -1.18 11.16
N GLU A 252 -28.17 -0.19 11.95
CA GLU A 252 -27.38 0.94 11.48
C GLU A 252 -26.06 0.50 10.81
N VAL A 253 -25.40 -0.54 11.31
CA VAL A 253 -24.16 -1.06 10.74
C VAL A 253 -24.42 -1.74 9.40
N ILE A 254 -25.54 -2.49 9.28
CA ILE A 254 -25.95 -3.15 8.05
C ILE A 254 -26.32 -2.11 6.98
N GLU A 255 -27.13 -1.14 7.36
CA GLU A 255 -27.53 -0.03 6.47
C GLU A 255 -26.32 0.76 5.96
N ASN A 256 -25.35 1.03 6.84
CA ASN A 256 -24.13 1.74 6.50
C ASN A 256 -23.30 0.98 5.47
N ILE A 257 -23.05 -0.31 5.68
CA ILE A 257 -22.26 -1.12 4.74
C ILE A 257 -22.96 -1.25 3.38
N ASP A 258 -24.29 -1.46 3.39
CA ASP A 258 -25.10 -1.54 2.17
C ASP A 258 -25.11 -0.19 1.42
N TYR A 259 -25.19 0.93 2.14
CA TYR A 259 -25.10 2.27 1.53
C TYR A 259 -23.76 2.50 0.84
N ILE A 260 -22.64 2.14 1.49
CA ILE A 260 -21.31 2.25 0.88
C ILE A 260 -21.23 1.38 -0.38
N ILE A 261 -21.65 0.10 -0.30
CA ILE A 261 -21.61 -0.83 -1.42
C ILE A 261 -22.42 -0.30 -2.61
N ASN A 262 -23.66 0.15 -2.38
CA ASN A 262 -24.54 0.62 -3.44
C ASN A 262 -24.03 1.91 -4.07
N SER A 263 -23.55 2.86 -3.26
CA SER A 263 -22.95 4.11 -3.75
C SER A 263 -21.70 3.87 -4.60
N VAL A 264 -20.80 2.99 -4.13
CA VAL A 264 -19.59 2.64 -4.89
C VAL A 264 -19.93 1.88 -6.17
N LYS A 265 -20.94 0.99 -6.18
CA LYS A 265 -21.41 0.31 -7.39
C LYS A 265 -21.91 1.32 -8.43
N GLU A 266 -22.70 2.29 -8.01
CA GLU A 266 -23.21 3.34 -8.90
C GLU A 266 -22.06 4.18 -9.48
N LEU A 267 -21.15 4.65 -8.61
CA LEU A 267 -20.00 5.47 -9.01
C LEU A 267 -18.93 4.71 -9.82
N SER A 268 -18.90 3.38 -9.72
CA SER A 268 -17.95 2.56 -10.49
C SER A 268 -18.30 2.49 -11.99
N GLU A 269 -19.55 2.78 -12.36
CA GLU A 269 -20.03 2.64 -13.74
C GLU A 269 -19.72 1.26 -14.35
N GLY A 270 -19.62 0.22 -13.51
CA GLY A 270 -19.30 -1.13 -13.93
C GLY A 270 -17.80 -1.39 -14.23
N LYS A 271 -16.91 -0.42 -14.02
CA LYS A 271 -15.48 -0.55 -14.29
C LYS A 271 -14.75 -1.48 -13.31
N TYR A 272 -15.29 -1.63 -12.10
CA TYR A 272 -14.80 -2.57 -11.08
C TYR A 272 -15.96 -3.01 -10.19
N LYS A 273 -15.76 -4.11 -9.47
CA LYS A 273 -16.77 -4.68 -8.58
C LYS A 273 -16.46 -4.32 -7.14
N ILE A 274 -17.51 -4.13 -6.32
CA ILE A 274 -17.43 -4.12 -4.86
C ILE A 274 -18.33 -5.23 -4.32
N LYS A 275 -17.82 -6.01 -3.36
CA LYS A 275 -18.56 -7.11 -2.73
C LYS A 275 -18.38 -7.08 -1.22
N PHE A 276 -19.47 -7.33 -0.50
CA PHE A 276 -19.39 -7.67 0.92
C PHE A 276 -18.66 -9.00 1.09
N ASP A 277 -17.76 -9.07 2.04
CA ASP A 277 -16.98 -10.26 2.31
C ASP A 277 -16.72 -10.39 3.81
N PHE A 278 -17.52 -11.24 4.48
CA PHE A 278 -17.42 -11.45 5.91
C PHE A 278 -16.04 -11.98 6.34
N THR A 279 -15.34 -12.70 5.46
CA THR A 279 -14.03 -13.29 5.77
C THR A 279 -12.90 -12.28 5.71
N LEU A 280 -13.15 -11.07 5.23
CA LEU A 280 -12.17 -10.01 5.24
C LEU A 280 -11.90 -9.57 6.69
N VAL A 281 -10.74 -9.93 7.18
CA VAL A 281 -10.18 -9.50 8.47
C VAL A 281 -8.86 -8.81 8.19
N ARG A 282 -8.75 -7.54 8.54
CA ARG A 282 -7.49 -6.79 8.39
C ARG A 282 -6.61 -6.98 9.62
N GLY A 283 -5.33 -7.30 9.39
CA GLY A 283 -4.36 -7.61 10.45
C GLY A 283 -3.90 -6.44 11.33
N MET A 284 -4.45 -5.23 11.14
CA MET A 284 -4.12 -4.06 11.97
C MET A 284 -5.19 -3.91 13.05
N GLY A 285 -4.83 -4.12 14.31
CA GLY A 285 -5.72 -4.12 15.47
C GLY A 285 -6.40 -2.78 15.76
N TYR A 286 -6.04 -1.72 15.07
CA TYR A 286 -6.59 -0.38 15.31
C TYR A 286 -7.88 -0.04 14.55
N TYR A 287 -8.33 -0.88 13.61
CA TYR A 287 -9.59 -0.61 12.91
C TYR A 287 -10.81 -0.73 13.83
N THR A 288 -11.74 0.22 13.71
CA THR A 288 -12.92 0.34 14.60
C THR A 288 -14.26 0.16 13.86
N GLY A 289 -14.26 0.20 12.56
CA GLY A 289 -15.47 0.13 11.72
C GLY A 289 -15.19 -0.57 10.39
N THR A 290 -15.61 0.07 9.31
CA THR A 290 -15.46 -0.42 7.95
C THR A 290 -14.01 -0.75 7.61
N ILE A 291 -13.80 -1.88 6.95
CA ILE A 291 -12.51 -2.34 6.41
C ILE A 291 -12.69 -2.73 4.94
N PHE A 292 -11.68 -2.45 4.12
CA PHE A 292 -11.73 -2.74 2.69
C PHE A 292 -10.37 -3.13 2.13
N GLU A 293 -10.40 -3.89 1.04
CA GLU A 293 -9.22 -4.46 0.40
C GLU A 293 -9.38 -4.51 -1.11
N ILE A 294 -8.29 -4.28 -1.86
CA ILE A 294 -8.25 -4.45 -3.30
C ILE A 294 -7.75 -5.86 -3.60
N GLU A 295 -8.64 -6.70 -4.11
CA GLU A 295 -8.32 -8.01 -4.64
C GLU A 295 -8.00 -7.86 -6.14
N TYR A 296 -6.78 -8.22 -6.55
CA TYR A 296 -6.41 -8.25 -7.96
C TYR A 296 -6.61 -9.66 -8.52
N GLU A 297 -7.30 -9.77 -9.65
CA GLU A 297 -7.63 -11.07 -10.24
C GLU A 297 -6.37 -11.89 -10.57
N GLY A 298 -6.33 -13.12 -10.08
CA GLY A 298 -5.25 -14.07 -10.36
C GLY A 298 -4.00 -13.97 -9.49
N LEU A 299 -3.88 -12.97 -8.58
CA LEU A 299 -2.69 -12.83 -7.73
C LEU A 299 -2.73 -13.61 -6.43
N GLY A 300 -3.91 -13.96 -5.90
CA GLY A 300 -4.04 -14.62 -4.60
C GLY A 300 -3.58 -13.78 -3.40
N TYR A 301 -3.34 -12.46 -3.61
CA TYR A 301 -3.04 -11.49 -2.55
C TYR A 301 -3.56 -10.10 -2.93
N SER A 302 -3.80 -9.27 -1.93
CA SER A 302 -4.29 -7.90 -2.16
C SER A 302 -3.18 -6.95 -2.59
N ILE A 303 -3.56 -5.93 -3.39
CA ILE A 303 -2.67 -4.84 -3.80
C ILE A 303 -2.92 -3.54 -3.04
N GLY A 304 -3.86 -3.50 -2.12
CA GLY A 304 -4.16 -2.34 -1.30
C GLY A 304 -5.22 -2.64 -0.27
N GLY A 305 -5.42 -1.72 0.65
CA GLY A 305 -6.50 -1.84 1.62
C GLY A 305 -6.45 -0.79 2.72
N GLY A 306 -7.52 -0.70 3.48
CA GLY A 306 -7.68 0.30 4.50
C GLY A 306 -8.86 0.03 5.43
N GLY A 307 -9.28 1.07 6.13
CA GLY A 307 -10.45 1.03 7.00
C GLY A 307 -10.51 2.20 7.97
N ARG A 308 -11.58 2.24 8.73
CA ARG A 308 -11.88 3.26 9.75
C ARG A 308 -11.14 2.96 11.06
N TYR A 309 -10.48 3.99 11.63
CA TYR A 309 -9.65 3.88 12.83
C TYR A 309 -9.85 5.03 13.82
N ASP A 310 -11.09 5.29 14.20
CA ASP A 310 -11.53 6.46 14.98
C ASP A 310 -10.82 6.64 16.33
N LYS A 311 -10.31 5.54 16.93
CA LYS A 311 -9.65 5.58 18.26
C LYS A 311 -8.15 5.84 18.21
N MET A 312 -7.51 5.78 17.03
CA MET A 312 -6.06 5.89 16.96
C MET A 312 -5.56 7.30 17.32
N ILE A 313 -6.22 8.34 16.81
CA ILE A 313 -5.85 9.74 17.10
C ILE A 313 -6.11 10.05 18.58
N GLY A 314 -7.16 9.47 19.15
CA GLY A 314 -7.50 9.61 20.57
C GLY A 314 -6.40 9.16 21.53
N LYS A 315 -5.58 8.19 21.15
CA LYS A 315 -4.41 7.76 21.96
C LYS A 315 -3.39 8.88 22.19
N PHE A 316 -3.32 9.87 21.29
CA PHE A 316 -2.40 11.00 21.41
C PHE A 316 -2.98 12.19 22.16
N ILE A 317 -4.30 12.42 22.07
CA ILE A 317 -4.92 13.65 22.61
C ILE A 317 -6.08 13.39 23.59
N GLY A 318 -6.42 12.12 23.84
CA GLY A 318 -7.48 11.74 24.79
C GLY A 318 -8.92 11.99 24.29
N GLU A 319 -9.10 12.32 23.02
CA GLU A 319 -10.39 12.57 22.37
C GLU A 319 -10.47 11.78 21.07
N ASP A 320 -11.49 10.93 20.91
CA ASP A 320 -11.70 10.15 19.68
C ASP A 320 -12.02 11.08 18.51
N ILE A 321 -11.30 10.91 17.40
CA ILE A 321 -11.50 11.69 16.18
C ILE A 321 -11.75 10.71 15.04
N PRO A 322 -12.89 10.84 14.34
CA PRO A 322 -13.18 9.99 13.19
C PRO A 322 -12.07 10.05 12.16
N ALA A 323 -11.61 8.88 11.74
CA ALA A 323 -10.56 8.77 10.74
C ALA A 323 -10.71 7.47 9.95
N VAL A 324 -10.50 7.56 8.64
CA VAL A 324 -10.52 6.41 7.73
C VAL A 324 -9.43 6.61 6.69
N GLY A 325 -8.73 5.53 6.30
CA GLY A 325 -7.62 5.61 5.36
C GLY A 325 -7.60 4.46 4.37
N PHE A 326 -6.93 4.67 3.24
CA PHE A 326 -6.70 3.67 2.21
C PHE A 326 -5.26 3.74 1.71
N SER A 327 -4.59 2.58 1.70
CA SER A 327 -3.21 2.43 1.25
C SER A 327 -3.13 1.58 0.00
N ILE A 328 -2.41 2.05 -1.03
CA ILE A 328 -1.98 1.20 -2.14
C ILE A 328 -0.65 0.54 -1.75
N GLY A 329 -0.60 -0.78 -1.84
CA GLY A 329 0.62 -1.58 -1.71
C GLY A 329 1.51 -1.42 -2.95
N PHE A 330 2.25 -0.32 -3.00
CA PHE A 330 2.98 0.16 -4.16
C PHE A 330 3.88 -0.91 -4.81
N GLU A 331 4.62 -1.68 -4.00
CA GLU A 331 5.52 -2.71 -4.52
C GLU A 331 4.78 -3.84 -5.25
N ARG A 332 3.61 -4.22 -4.73
CA ARG A 332 2.78 -5.28 -5.35
C ARG A 332 2.18 -4.80 -6.67
N LEU A 333 1.70 -3.56 -6.69
CA LEU A 333 1.17 -2.94 -7.90
C LEU A 333 2.25 -2.82 -8.98
N VAL A 334 3.43 -2.26 -8.64
CA VAL A 334 4.53 -2.11 -9.60
C VAL A 334 5.05 -3.45 -10.10
N ASN A 335 5.22 -4.44 -9.22
CA ASN A 335 5.65 -5.78 -9.64
C ASN A 335 4.66 -6.39 -10.64
N GLN A 336 3.35 -6.25 -10.41
CA GLN A 336 2.32 -6.72 -11.32
C GLN A 336 2.40 -6.02 -12.68
N LEU A 337 2.52 -4.70 -12.69
CA LEU A 337 2.67 -3.94 -13.93
C LEU A 337 3.91 -4.37 -14.72
N ILE A 338 5.03 -4.65 -14.05
CA ILE A 338 6.25 -5.16 -14.69
C ILE A 338 6.03 -6.57 -15.26
N GLU A 339 5.38 -7.47 -14.52
CA GLU A 339 5.04 -8.82 -14.99
C GLU A 339 4.10 -8.78 -16.21
N GLU A 340 3.24 -7.77 -16.32
CA GLU A 340 2.36 -7.51 -17.47
C GLU A 340 3.04 -6.72 -18.60
N ASN A 341 4.36 -6.52 -18.53
CA ASN A 341 5.14 -5.77 -19.52
C ASN A 341 4.69 -4.30 -19.70
N PHE A 342 4.23 -3.67 -18.62
CA PHE A 342 3.84 -2.27 -18.64
C PHE A 342 4.96 -1.38 -19.21
N LYS A 343 4.59 -0.45 -20.08
CA LYS A 343 5.49 0.55 -20.63
C LYS A 343 5.04 1.94 -20.20
N VAL A 344 5.99 2.74 -19.75
CA VAL A 344 5.71 4.14 -19.38
C VAL A 344 5.24 4.88 -20.65
N PRO A 345 4.02 5.43 -20.66
CA PRO A 345 3.52 6.15 -21.83
C PRO A 345 4.36 7.39 -22.15
N ASN A 346 4.49 7.68 -23.42
CA ASN A 346 5.18 8.87 -23.94
C ASN A 346 6.62 9.04 -23.44
N LEU A 347 7.29 7.94 -23.09
CA LEU A 347 8.70 7.98 -22.74
C LEU A 347 9.52 8.29 -23.98
N GLN A 348 10.02 9.52 -24.08
CA GLN A 348 10.85 9.98 -25.20
C GLN A 348 12.35 9.94 -24.84
N LYS A 349 12.85 8.76 -24.48
CA LYS A 349 14.24 8.54 -24.07
C LYS A 349 15.03 7.91 -25.19
N ILE A 350 16.00 8.65 -25.71
CA ILE A 350 16.83 8.24 -26.82
C ILE A 350 18.33 8.36 -26.53
N VAL A 351 19.11 7.64 -27.29
CA VAL A 351 20.57 7.75 -27.27
C VAL A 351 21.04 8.48 -28.53
N LEU A 352 21.88 9.49 -28.38
CA LEU A 352 22.65 10.10 -29.45
C LEU A 352 24.06 9.49 -29.44
N LEU A 353 24.38 8.76 -30.49
CA LEU A 353 25.68 8.14 -30.71
C LEU A 353 26.54 9.03 -31.60
N PHE A 354 27.83 9.15 -31.30
CA PHE A 354 28.77 9.92 -32.10
C PHE A 354 30.06 9.13 -32.35
N ASP A 355 30.75 9.43 -33.43
CA ASP A 355 32.07 8.90 -33.71
C ASP A 355 33.16 9.78 -33.08
N ASN A 356 34.29 9.20 -32.71
CA ASN A 356 35.40 9.89 -32.00
C ASN A 356 35.98 11.09 -32.79
N GLU A 357 35.77 11.09 -34.08
CA GLU A 357 36.21 12.18 -34.98
C GLU A 357 35.31 13.43 -34.92
N ASN A 358 34.10 13.30 -34.34
CA ASN A 358 33.17 14.40 -34.25
C ASN A 358 33.59 15.42 -33.18
N LYS A 359 33.38 16.70 -33.48
CA LYS A 359 33.60 17.76 -32.50
C LYS A 359 32.52 17.67 -31.39
N TYR A 360 32.93 17.36 -30.16
CA TYR A 360 32.01 17.07 -29.08
C TYR A 360 31.04 18.22 -28.76
N VAL A 361 31.46 19.47 -28.95
CA VAL A 361 30.58 20.65 -28.79
C VAL A 361 29.38 20.60 -29.74
N ASP A 362 29.61 20.19 -30.99
CA ASP A 362 28.54 20.15 -32.00
C ASP A 362 27.57 18.99 -31.70
N VAL A 363 28.09 17.88 -31.21
CA VAL A 363 27.29 16.75 -30.73
C VAL A 363 26.39 17.17 -29.54
N LEU A 364 26.92 17.92 -28.56
CA LEU A 364 26.16 18.42 -27.44
C LEU A 364 25.11 19.46 -27.87
N ASN A 365 25.43 20.33 -28.83
CA ASN A 365 24.46 21.27 -29.39
C ASN A 365 23.28 20.51 -30.02
N LYS A 366 23.56 19.45 -30.76
CA LYS A 366 22.53 18.58 -31.35
C LYS A 366 21.69 17.87 -30.29
N ALA A 367 22.32 17.37 -29.23
CA ALA A 367 21.61 16.80 -28.11
C ALA A 367 20.64 17.82 -27.44
N ASN A 368 21.10 19.08 -27.33
CA ASN A 368 20.26 20.15 -26.76
C ASN A 368 19.09 20.54 -27.69
N GLU A 369 19.27 20.51 -29.00
CA GLU A 369 18.18 20.68 -29.95
C GLU A 369 17.10 19.58 -29.78
N LEU A 370 17.53 18.33 -29.63
CA LEU A 370 16.60 17.21 -29.40
C LEU A 370 15.90 17.30 -28.01
N ARG A 371 16.65 17.72 -27.00
CA ARG A 371 16.06 17.98 -25.66
C ARG A 371 15.00 19.08 -25.71
N ALA A 372 15.27 20.16 -26.47
CA ALA A 372 14.27 21.22 -26.68
C ALA A 372 12.99 20.75 -27.39
N LYS A 373 13.06 19.64 -28.13
CA LYS A 373 11.91 18.97 -28.76
C LYS A 373 11.18 17.99 -27.80
N GLY A 374 11.58 17.90 -26.52
CA GLY A 374 10.97 17.07 -25.53
C GLY A 374 11.61 15.68 -25.31
N TYR A 375 12.73 15.39 -26.00
CA TYR A 375 13.43 14.12 -25.79
C TYR A 375 14.34 14.16 -24.56
N THR A 376 14.40 13.05 -23.84
CA THR A 376 15.50 12.77 -22.89
C THR A 376 16.66 12.16 -23.69
N VAL A 377 17.77 12.89 -23.83
CA VAL A 377 18.88 12.49 -24.69
C VAL A 377 20.12 12.19 -23.88
N SER A 378 20.59 10.96 -23.97
CA SER A 378 21.90 10.53 -23.48
C SER A 378 22.90 10.45 -24.64
N VAL A 379 24.13 10.92 -24.42
CA VAL A 379 25.17 11.00 -25.48
C VAL A 379 26.25 9.98 -25.18
N TYR A 380 26.57 9.13 -26.16
CA TYR A 380 27.61 8.10 -26.02
C TYR A 380 28.44 7.99 -27.30
N GLU A 381 29.69 7.63 -27.13
CA GLU A 381 30.54 7.25 -28.25
C GLU A 381 30.06 5.94 -28.88
N LYS A 382 30.06 5.85 -30.19
CA LYS A 382 29.64 4.67 -30.94
C LYS A 382 30.66 3.53 -30.74
N ALA A 383 30.19 2.41 -30.19
CA ALA A 383 31.05 1.26 -30.00
C ALA A 383 31.35 0.51 -31.32
N LYS A 384 32.51 -0.12 -31.43
CA LYS A 384 32.88 -0.98 -32.58
C LYS A 384 31.83 -2.05 -32.88
N LYS A 385 31.13 -2.57 -31.85
CA LYS A 385 30.03 -3.54 -31.98
C LYS A 385 28.70 -2.84 -31.73
N LEU A 386 28.27 -2.01 -32.66
CA LEU A 386 27.07 -1.19 -32.55
C LEU A 386 25.83 -2.00 -32.16
N GLY A 387 25.56 -3.15 -32.79
CA GLY A 387 24.38 -3.97 -32.48
C GLY A 387 24.31 -4.39 -31.01
N LYS A 388 25.45 -4.76 -30.38
CA LYS A 388 25.49 -5.08 -28.95
C LYS A 388 25.20 -3.86 -28.07
N GLN A 389 25.73 -2.70 -28.45
CA GLN A 389 25.50 -1.43 -27.75
C GLN A 389 24.01 -1.03 -27.81
N LEU A 390 23.40 -1.14 -28.98
CA LEU A 390 21.98 -0.85 -29.20
C LEU A 390 21.09 -1.78 -28.38
N SER A 391 21.34 -3.09 -28.39
CA SER A 391 20.59 -4.05 -27.54
C SER A 391 20.71 -3.76 -26.06
N GLN A 392 21.86 -3.22 -25.59
CA GLN A 392 21.99 -2.80 -24.20
C GLN A 392 21.12 -1.57 -23.90
N PHE A 393 21.05 -0.57 -24.77
CA PHE A 393 20.21 0.61 -24.57
C PHE A 393 18.72 0.26 -24.62
N GLU A 394 18.31 -0.63 -25.52
CA GLU A 394 16.96 -1.17 -25.54
C GLU A 394 16.61 -1.84 -24.21
N GLY A 395 17.50 -2.70 -23.69
CA GLY A 395 17.36 -3.34 -22.38
C GLY A 395 17.33 -2.34 -21.20
N TYR A 396 17.89 -1.14 -21.35
CA TYR A 396 17.82 -0.05 -20.37
C TYR A 396 16.59 0.85 -20.53
N GLY A 397 15.65 0.50 -21.41
CA GLY A 397 14.39 1.22 -21.58
C GLY A 397 14.48 2.46 -22.48
N TYR A 398 15.51 2.58 -23.32
CA TYR A 398 15.50 3.61 -24.37
C TYR A 398 14.51 3.21 -25.47
N MET A 399 13.80 4.19 -26.01
CA MET A 399 12.85 3.95 -27.10
C MET A 399 13.51 3.89 -28.48
N GLY A 400 14.70 4.50 -28.62
CA GLY A 400 15.40 4.59 -29.89
C GLY A 400 16.77 5.22 -29.75
N TYR A 401 17.39 5.41 -30.89
CA TYR A 401 18.71 6.02 -31.01
C TYR A 401 18.82 6.93 -32.23
N ALA A 402 19.77 7.82 -32.20
CA ALA A 402 20.23 8.58 -33.37
C ALA A 402 21.74 8.48 -33.47
N VAL A 403 22.27 8.47 -34.67
CA VAL A 403 23.71 8.65 -34.92
C VAL A 403 23.90 10.10 -35.31
N TYR A 404 24.87 10.78 -34.67
CA TYR A 404 25.16 12.18 -34.98
C TYR A 404 25.67 12.32 -36.41
N GLU A 405 24.98 13.11 -37.20
CA GLU A 405 25.35 13.58 -38.50
C GLU A 405 25.11 15.10 -38.55
N SER A 406 26.02 15.88 -39.11
CA SER A 406 25.99 17.34 -39.06
C SER A 406 24.71 17.96 -39.64
N GLU A 407 24.14 17.35 -40.68
CA GLU A 407 22.98 17.87 -41.39
C GLU A 407 21.70 17.06 -41.16
N ASN A 408 21.78 15.73 -40.98
CA ASN A 408 20.62 14.84 -40.88
C ASN A 408 20.74 13.81 -39.74
N THR A 409 20.49 14.25 -38.53
CA THR A 409 20.40 13.32 -37.37
C THR A 409 18.98 12.77 -37.24
N GLU A 410 18.73 11.58 -37.78
CA GLU A 410 17.42 10.90 -37.69
C GLU A 410 17.33 10.01 -36.44
N ILE A 411 16.18 10.07 -35.80
CA ILE A 411 15.87 9.16 -34.68
C ILE A 411 15.32 7.86 -35.25
N LYS A 412 15.93 6.74 -34.87
CA LYS A 412 15.50 5.39 -35.20
C LYS A 412 14.94 4.74 -33.94
N GLU A 413 13.68 4.31 -33.97
CA GLU A 413 13.08 3.56 -32.85
C GLU A 413 13.68 2.15 -32.83
N PHE A 414 13.83 1.59 -31.60
CA PHE A 414 14.06 0.17 -31.45
C PHE A 414 12.77 -0.55 -31.86
N ASN A 415 12.89 -1.61 -32.64
CA ASN A 415 11.74 -2.38 -33.11
C ASN A 415 10.96 -2.91 -31.91
N LYS A 416 9.65 -2.64 -31.90
CA LYS A 416 8.70 -3.18 -30.91
C LYS A 416 8.51 -4.68 -31.09
#